data_7e5215aa216fa99feaa8dd67c3117089
#
_entry.id   7e5215aa216fa99feaa8dd67c3117089
#
_cell.length_a   1.000
_cell.length_b   1.000
_cell.length_c   1.000
_cell.angle_alpha   90.00
_cell.angle_beta   90.00
_cell.angle_gamma   90.00
#
_symmetry.space_group_name_H-M   'P 1'
#
loop_
_entity.id
_entity.type
_entity.pdbx_description
1 polymer ?
#
loop_
_entity_poly.entity_id
_entity_poly.type
_entity_poly.pdbx_seq_one_letter_code
_entity_poly.pdbx_strand_id
1 'polypeptide(L)'
;MNFPVQATVPKGPERDLEIVPFSSHLARLGLRLTRQTTTTLQINLGLLCNQRCLHCHHEAGPDRREVMDLRTMEDVILYAGRARFQAIDLTGGAPEMNPLLPNLIQRLSPLTPRLMIRPNLTLLNQGNEDLLGLLKRHRVVVLVSFPSLDKKELEIQRGKGAFPESVAALKRLNDLGFGRKGSDLELNLISNPTEACLPKSQEQEEKRFRQELKNRWNVEFNRLFAFTNVPLGRFQHWLSQSGQEENYLRMLAQNFNPSTLEGLMCRSLVSVSWDGYLYDCDFNLAGNLPMGHRRIHVSEIDAPPAPGSSIAVSDHCYACTARSGFT
;
A
#
# COMPACT_ATOMS: atom_id res chain seq x y z
N MET A 1 -20.92 -0.15 -16.79
CA MET A 1 -21.42 -0.04 -15.41
C MET A 1 -21.57 1.43 -15.11
N ASN A 2 -22.83 1.93 -14.96
CA ASN A 2 -23.09 3.33 -14.66
C ASN A 2 -22.84 3.57 -13.17
N PHE A 3 -21.87 4.42 -12.86
CA PHE A 3 -21.63 4.93 -11.50
C PHE A 3 -22.66 6.02 -11.20
N PRO A 4 -23.18 6.13 -9.97
CA PRO A 4 -23.99 7.27 -9.60
C PRO A 4 -23.12 8.53 -9.58
N VAL A 5 -23.35 9.42 -10.54
CA VAL A 5 -22.86 10.80 -10.52
C VAL A 5 -23.78 11.55 -9.58
N GLN A 6 -23.33 11.89 -8.38
CA GLN A 6 -23.75 13.09 -7.64
C GLN A 6 -23.12 13.11 -6.22
N ALA A 7 -21.99 13.79 -6.10
CA ALA A 7 -21.69 14.61 -4.92
C ALA A 7 -20.95 15.84 -5.45
N THR A 8 -21.63 16.96 -5.50
CA THR A 8 -21.04 18.25 -5.84
C THR A 8 -20.10 18.68 -4.72
N VAL A 9 -18.81 18.72 -5.04
CA VAL A 9 -17.82 19.42 -4.22
C VAL A 9 -18.25 20.88 -4.11
N PRO A 10 -18.31 21.50 -2.90
CA PRO A 10 -18.64 22.91 -2.75
C PRO A 10 -17.67 23.76 -3.57
N LYS A 11 -18.15 24.52 -4.53
CA LYS A 11 -17.37 25.52 -5.26
C LYS A 11 -17.06 26.68 -4.30
N GLY A 12 -15.86 26.64 -3.74
CA GLY A 12 -15.23 27.85 -3.17
C GLY A 12 -14.75 28.76 -4.31
N PRO A 13 -14.39 30.05 -4.05
CA PRO A 13 -14.00 30.98 -5.10
C PRO A 13 -12.80 30.43 -5.86
N GLU A 14 -13.03 30.14 -7.13
CA GLU A 14 -12.03 29.70 -8.11
C GLU A 14 -10.99 30.80 -8.27
N ARG A 15 -9.85 30.67 -7.57
CA ARG A 15 -8.60 31.19 -8.08
C ARG A 15 -8.02 30.08 -8.94
N ASP A 16 -7.83 30.31 -10.22
CA ASP A 16 -7.04 29.47 -11.14
C ASP A 16 -5.59 29.42 -10.62
N LEU A 17 -5.35 28.64 -9.59
CA LEU A 17 -4.03 28.33 -9.12
C LEU A 17 -3.55 27.11 -9.91
N GLU A 18 -2.68 27.37 -10.86
CA GLU A 18 -1.93 26.36 -11.60
C GLU A 18 -1.34 25.35 -10.60
N ILE A 19 -1.52 24.05 -10.86
CA ILE A 19 -0.96 23.02 -10.01
C ILE A 19 0.55 23.04 -10.18
N VAL A 20 1.23 23.48 -9.13
CA VAL A 20 2.70 23.49 -9.11
C VAL A 20 3.20 22.05 -9.03
N PRO A 21 4.09 21.60 -9.93
CA PRO A 21 4.69 20.27 -9.82
C PRO A 21 5.32 20.06 -8.44
N PHE A 22 5.19 18.85 -7.88
CA PHE A 22 5.68 18.55 -6.54
C PHE A 22 7.16 18.89 -6.34
N SER A 23 8.01 18.57 -7.32
CA SER A 23 9.44 18.91 -7.31
C SER A 23 9.69 20.42 -7.22
N SER A 24 8.92 21.22 -7.98
CA SER A 24 8.97 22.67 -7.95
C SER A 24 8.47 23.25 -6.63
N HIS A 25 7.45 22.62 -6.05
CA HIS A 25 6.94 23.02 -4.73
C HIS A 25 8.00 22.81 -3.64
N LEU A 26 8.67 21.65 -3.61
CA LEU A 26 9.81 21.42 -2.72
C LEU A 26 10.91 22.45 -2.91
N ALA A 27 11.30 22.71 -4.17
CA ALA A 27 12.36 23.67 -4.48
C ALA A 27 12.05 25.08 -4.01
N ARG A 28 10.79 25.55 -4.15
CA ARG A 28 10.33 26.87 -3.64
C ARG A 28 10.46 27.00 -2.13
N LEU A 29 10.35 25.87 -1.40
CA LEU A 29 10.51 25.83 0.05
C LEU A 29 11.96 25.57 0.50
N GLY A 30 12.92 25.46 -0.44
CA GLY A 30 14.29 25.07 -0.14
C GLY A 30 14.44 23.63 0.36
N LEU A 31 13.46 22.78 0.10
CA LEU A 31 13.41 21.40 0.58
C LEU A 31 13.86 20.43 -0.51
N ARG A 32 14.47 19.33 -0.09
CA ARG A 32 14.81 18.18 -0.94
C ARG A 32 14.42 16.90 -0.24
N LEU A 33 13.82 15.97 -0.98
CA LEU A 33 13.53 14.65 -0.46
C LEU A 33 14.75 13.74 -0.66
N THR A 34 15.40 13.38 0.44
CA THR A 34 16.56 12.51 0.45
C THR A 34 16.33 11.30 1.33
N ARG A 35 17.00 10.23 1.00
CA ARG A 35 16.95 8.95 1.71
C ARG A 35 17.61 9.07 3.09
N GLN A 36 17.00 8.43 4.06
CA GLN A 36 17.58 8.11 5.36
C GLN A 36 18.26 6.72 5.29
N THR A 37 18.61 6.14 6.42
CA THR A 37 19.02 4.73 6.47
C THR A 37 17.88 3.86 5.95
N THR A 38 18.18 3.05 4.93
CA THR A 38 17.19 2.13 4.36
C THR A 38 17.02 0.93 5.28
N THR A 39 15.88 0.83 5.93
CA THR A 39 15.56 -0.20 6.93
C THR A 39 14.52 -1.19 6.46
N THR A 40 13.78 -0.86 5.41
CA THR A 40 12.67 -1.67 4.92
C THR A 40 12.87 -2.09 3.47
N LEU A 41 12.72 -3.38 3.20
CA LEU A 41 12.63 -3.94 1.86
C LEU A 41 11.16 -4.27 1.57
N GLN A 42 10.58 -3.63 0.56
CA GLN A 42 9.27 -3.99 0.05
C GLN A 42 9.44 -4.83 -1.22
N ILE A 43 8.71 -5.92 -1.32
CA ILE A 43 8.81 -6.87 -2.43
C ILE A 43 7.44 -7.00 -3.08
N ASN A 44 7.32 -6.54 -4.32
CA ASN A 44 6.12 -6.70 -5.13
C ASN A 44 6.18 -8.04 -5.87
N LEU A 45 5.31 -8.99 -5.48
CA LEU A 45 5.31 -10.36 -6.00
C LEU A 45 4.61 -10.54 -7.34
N GLY A 46 4.03 -9.46 -7.88
CA GLY A 46 3.35 -9.49 -9.17
C GLY A 46 2.12 -8.61 -9.23
N LEU A 47 1.45 -8.65 -10.38
CA LEU A 47 0.23 -7.89 -10.64
C LEU A 47 -0.99 -8.80 -10.80
N LEU A 48 -0.81 -10.12 -10.70
CA LEU A 48 -1.91 -11.09 -10.70
C LEU A 48 -2.74 -10.91 -9.41
N CYS A 49 -4.06 -10.75 -9.57
CA CYS A 49 -5.01 -10.57 -8.46
C CYS A 49 -6.39 -11.07 -8.88
N ASN A 50 -7.15 -11.67 -7.99
CA ASN A 50 -8.53 -12.07 -8.27
C ASN A 50 -9.53 -10.90 -8.30
N GLN A 51 -9.10 -9.68 -7.94
CA GLN A 51 -9.93 -8.47 -7.90
C GLN A 51 -9.42 -7.38 -8.84
N ARG A 52 -10.33 -6.43 -9.18
CA ARG A 52 -10.03 -5.20 -9.93
C ARG A 52 -10.44 -3.97 -9.12
N CYS A 53 -9.77 -3.77 -7.97
CA CYS A 53 -10.11 -2.67 -7.06
C CYS A 53 -9.95 -1.30 -7.73
N LEU A 54 -10.91 -0.39 -7.54
CA LEU A 54 -10.90 0.94 -8.13
C LEU A 54 -9.67 1.77 -7.71
N HIS A 55 -9.29 1.67 -6.43
CA HIS A 55 -8.17 2.41 -5.86
C HIS A 55 -6.79 1.76 -6.12
N CYS A 56 -6.72 0.70 -6.93
CA CYS A 56 -5.48 -0.02 -7.16
C CYS A 56 -4.52 0.77 -8.06
N HIS A 57 -3.44 1.27 -7.47
CA HIS A 57 -2.39 2.02 -8.16
C HIS A 57 -1.54 1.14 -9.10
N HIS A 58 -1.48 -0.17 -8.86
CA HIS A 58 -0.76 -1.12 -9.73
C HIS A 58 -1.59 -1.66 -10.88
N GLU A 59 -2.89 -1.41 -10.93
CA GLU A 59 -3.81 -2.00 -11.91
C GLU A 59 -3.77 -3.54 -11.92
N ALA A 60 -3.51 -4.13 -10.75
CA ALA A 60 -3.51 -5.57 -10.58
C ALA A 60 -4.89 -6.17 -10.92
N GLY A 61 -4.93 -7.37 -11.48
CA GLY A 61 -6.17 -8.00 -11.91
C GLY A 61 -6.02 -9.45 -12.34
N PRO A 62 -7.15 -10.14 -12.63
CA PRO A 62 -7.13 -11.58 -12.95
C PRO A 62 -6.58 -11.91 -14.33
N ASP A 63 -6.45 -10.96 -15.21
CA ASP A 63 -5.86 -11.08 -16.55
C ASP A 63 -4.38 -10.70 -16.60
N ARG A 64 -3.83 -10.23 -15.48
CA ARG A 64 -2.39 -9.93 -15.36
C ARG A 64 -1.61 -11.24 -15.24
N ARG A 65 -0.43 -11.24 -15.84
CA ARG A 65 0.45 -12.44 -15.87
C ARG A 65 1.80 -12.19 -15.20
N GLU A 66 2.03 -10.96 -14.79
CA GLU A 66 3.25 -10.56 -14.10
C GLU A 66 3.26 -11.19 -12.70
N VAL A 67 4.16 -12.12 -12.51
CA VAL A 67 4.38 -12.85 -11.26
C VAL A 67 5.88 -13.06 -11.11
N MET A 68 6.42 -12.76 -9.93
CA MET A 68 7.84 -12.96 -9.63
C MET A 68 8.21 -14.44 -9.81
N ASP A 69 9.20 -14.68 -10.63
CA ASP A 69 9.72 -16.01 -10.91
C ASP A 69 10.77 -16.47 -9.86
N LEU A 70 11.17 -17.73 -9.96
CA LEU A 70 12.12 -18.33 -9.02
C LEU A 70 13.48 -17.62 -9.05
N ARG A 71 13.96 -17.23 -10.23
CA ARG A 71 15.27 -16.56 -10.37
C ARG A 71 15.28 -15.21 -9.67
N THR A 72 14.28 -14.38 -9.94
CA THR A 72 14.11 -13.08 -9.30
C THR A 72 13.94 -13.24 -7.79
N MET A 73 13.18 -14.25 -7.34
CA MET A 73 13.01 -14.55 -5.93
C MET A 73 14.37 -14.88 -5.26
N GLU A 74 15.23 -15.68 -5.89
CA GLU A 74 16.56 -16.01 -5.38
C GLU A 74 17.44 -14.75 -5.24
N ASP A 75 17.44 -13.88 -6.26
CA ASP A 75 18.19 -12.62 -6.23
C ASP A 75 17.71 -11.71 -5.09
N VAL A 76 16.41 -11.62 -4.86
CA VAL A 76 15.80 -10.85 -3.76
C VAL A 76 16.17 -11.42 -2.39
N ILE A 77 16.15 -12.75 -2.23
CA ILE A 77 16.55 -13.41 -0.96
C ILE A 77 18.04 -13.17 -0.67
N LEU A 78 18.90 -13.30 -1.67
CA LEU A 78 20.31 -13.01 -1.53
C LEU A 78 20.56 -11.56 -1.12
N TYR A 79 19.85 -10.62 -1.74
CA TYR A 79 19.92 -9.21 -1.39
C TYR A 79 19.43 -8.96 0.05
N ALA A 80 18.29 -9.53 0.45
CA ALA A 80 17.78 -9.42 1.81
C ALA A 80 18.75 -9.92 2.86
N GLY A 81 19.44 -11.04 2.60
CA GLY A 81 20.44 -11.62 3.49
C GLY A 81 21.70 -10.75 3.66
N ARG A 82 22.14 -10.11 2.56
CA ARG A 82 23.31 -9.18 2.59
C ARG A 82 22.99 -7.87 3.28
N ALA A 83 21.83 -7.29 2.96
CA ALA A 83 21.43 -5.95 3.37
C ALA A 83 20.88 -5.85 4.81
N ARG A 84 20.41 -6.96 5.39
CA ARG A 84 19.93 -7.08 6.79
C ARG A 84 18.85 -6.04 7.15
N PHE A 85 17.76 -6.03 6.42
CA PHE A 85 16.64 -5.11 6.67
C PHE A 85 15.96 -5.38 8.02
N GLN A 86 15.49 -4.30 8.66
CA GLN A 86 14.71 -4.37 9.90
C GLN A 86 13.28 -4.82 9.64
N ALA A 87 12.77 -4.58 8.44
CA ALA A 87 11.45 -5.06 8.02
C ALA A 87 11.47 -5.49 6.55
N ILE A 88 10.71 -6.53 6.23
CA ILE A 88 10.44 -6.96 4.86
C ILE A 88 8.92 -6.99 4.67
N ASP A 89 8.40 -6.36 3.60
CA ASP A 89 6.99 -6.18 3.32
C ASP A 89 6.62 -6.83 1.98
N LEU A 90 5.90 -7.94 2.01
CA LEU A 90 5.45 -8.68 0.83
C LEU A 90 4.13 -8.08 0.33
N THR A 91 4.15 -7.56 -0.89
CA THR A 91 3.01 -6.89 -1.53
C THR A 91 2.84 -7.31 -2.99
N GLY A 92 1.97 -6.63 -3.72
CA GLY A 92 1.72 -6.85 -5.15
C GLY A 92 0.24 -6.77 -5.47
N GLY A 93 -0.21 -7.60 -6.40
CA GLY A 93 -1.63 -7.79 -6.68
C GLY A 93 -2.31 -8.55 -5.55
N ALA A 94 -2.24 -9.87 -5.60
CA ALA A 94 -2.58 -10.76 -4.49
C ALA A 94 -1.36 -11.66 -4.24
N PRO A 95 -0.51 -11.37 -3.24
CA PRO A 95 0.71 -12.15 -2.95
C PRO A 95 0.46 -13.65 -2.86
N GLU A 96 -0.67 -14.05 -2.31
CA GLU A 96 -1.12 -15.44 -2.15
C GLU A 96 -1.41 -16.18 -3.47
N MET A 97 -1.48 -15.47 -4.58
CA MET A 97 -1.58 -16.07 -5.92
C MET A 97 -0.20 -16.41 -6.52
N ASN A 98 0.89 -15.96 -5.91
CA ASN A 98 2.22 -16.40 -6.31
C ASN A 98 2.53 -17.75 -5.67
N PRO A 99 2.74 -18.84 -6.45
CA PRO A 99 2.98 -20.19 -5.92
C PRO A 99 4.28 -20.30 -5.11
N LEU A 100 5.20 -19.34 -5.25
CA LEU A 100 6.47 -19.30 -4.51
C LEU A 100 6.35 -18.65 -3.14
N LEU A 101 5.20 -18.03 -2.81
CA LEU A 101 5.00 -17.31 -1.55
C LEU A 101 5.33 -18.14 -0.30
N PRO A 102 4.92 -19.42 -0.16
CA PRO A 102 5.27 -20.22 1.01
C PRO A 102 6.78 -20.37 1.20
N ASN A 103 7.52 -20.62 0.12
CA ASN A 103 8.97 -20.73 0.15
C ASN A 103 9.63 -19.39 0.50
N LEU A 104 9.13 -18.29 -0.07
CA LEU A 104 9.63 -16.95 0.21
C LEU A 104 9.45 -16.57 1.70
N ILE A 105 8.30 -16.84 2.30
CA ILE A 105 8.06 -16.60 3.74
C ILE A 105 9.04 -17.40 4.60
N GLN A 106 9.23 -18.68 4.32
CA GLN A 106 10.14 -19.55 5.09
C GLN A 106 11.59 -19.05 5.04
N ARG A 107 12.01 -18.56 3.87
CA ARG A 107 13.40 -18.12 3.65
C ARG A 107 13.66 -16.70 4.11
N LEU A 108 12.68 -15.80 4.05
CA LEU A 108 12.83 -14.42 4.49
C LEU A 108 12.64 -14.24 6.01
N SER A 109 11.79 -15.06 6.63
CA SER A 109 11.49 -14.90 8.07
C SER A 109 12.73 -14.93 8.99
N PRO A 110 13.79 -15.74 8.75
CA PRO A 110 14.99 -15.69 9.57
C PRO A 110 15.92 -14.50 9.24
N LEU A 111 15.68 -13.77 8.14
CA LEU A 111 16.55 -12.69 7.67
C LEU A 111 16.12 -11.30 8.18
N THR A 112 14.96 -11.20 8.81
CA THR A 112 14.43 -9.93 9.32
C THR A 112 13.70 -10.13 10.66
N PRO A 113 13.81 -9.18 11.60
CA PRO A 113 13.00 -9.23 12.81
C PRO A 113 11.50 -9.00 12.56
N ARG A 114 11.11 -8.45 11.39
CA ARG A 114 9.72 -8.13 11.07
C ARG A 114 9.40 -8.45 9.61
N LEU A 115 8.76 -9.59 9.39
CA LEU A 115 8.20 -9.94 8.10
C LEU A 115 6.72 -9.55 8.06
N MET A 116 6.32 -8.84 7.00
CA MET A 116 4.94 -8.37 6.78
C MET A 116 4.41 -8.90 5.45
N ILE A 117 3.10 -9.04 5.35
CA ILE A 117 2.42 -9.38 4.10
C ILE A 117 1.14 -8.55 3.93
N ARG A 118 0.83 -8.18 2.68
CA ARG A 118 -0.41 -7.48 2.30
C ARG A 118 -1.32 -8.38 1.47
N PRO A 119 -1.98 -9.37 2.09
CA PRO A 119 -2.79 -10.31 1.36
C PRO A 119 -4.15 -9.71 0.97
N ASN A 120 -4.80 -10.34 -0.01
CA ASN A 120 -6.18 -10.04 -0.34
C ASN A 120 -7.13 -10.85 0.54
N LEU A 121 -7.90 -10.17 1.40
CA LEU A 121 -8.84 -10.81 2.33
C LEU A 121 -9.78 -11.83 1.67
N THR A 122 -10.21 -11.58 0.42
CA THR A 122 -11.15 -12.49 -0.25
C THR A 122 -10.52 -13.84 -0.60
N LEU A 123 -9.19 -13.93 -0.64
CA LEU A 123 -8.44 -15.18 -0.84
C LEU A 123 -8.03 -15.85 0.47
N LEU A 124 -8.17 -15.20 1.63
CA LEU A 124 -7.84 -15.79 2.94
C LEU A 124 -8.99 -16.60 3.56
N ASN A 125 -10.04 -16.85 2.79
CA ASN A 125 -11.18 -17.68 3.20
C ASN A 125 -10.84 -19.18 3.07
N GLN A 126 -11.83 -20.01 2.81
CA GLN A 126 -11.67 -21.47 2.72
C GLN A 126 -10.59 -21.87 1.69
N GLY A 127 -9.81 -22.90 2.00
CA GLY A 127 -8.80 -23.48 1.11
C GLY A 127 -7.37 -22.92 1.26
N ASN A 128 -7.13 -21.97 2.19
CA ASN A 128 -5.81 -21.39 2.45
C ASN A 128 -5.30 -21.67 3.88
N GLU A 129 -5.68 -22.82 4.45
CA GLU A 129 -5.29 -23.26 5.79
C GLU A 129 -3.76 -23.31 5.95
N ASP A 130 -3.06 -23.85 4.96
CA ASP A 130 -1.60 -24.01 4.98
C ASP A 130 -0.90 -22.65 5.01
N LEU A 131 -1.38 -21.69 4.22
CA LEU A 131 -0.84 -20.33 4.23
C LEU A 131 -1.09 -19.65 5.57
N LEU A 132 -2.30 -19.71 6.10
CA LEU A 132 -2.63 -19.13 7.41
C LEU A 132 -1.81 -19.76 8.54
N GLY A 133 -1.61 -21.08 8.50
CA GLY A 133 -0.73 -21.81 9.42
C GLY A 133 0.73 -21.36 9.31
N LEU A 134 1.20 -21.08 8.09
CA LEU A 134 2.54 -20.58 7.84
C LEU A 134 2.70 -19.15 8.38
N LEU A 135 1.76 -18.24 8.10
CA LEU A 135 1.76 -16.88 8.62
C LEU A 135 1.81 -16.86 10.16
N LYS A 136 1.02 -17.71 10.81
CA LYS A 136 1.01 -17.88 12.27
C LYS A 136 2.36 -18.39 12.79
N ARG A 137 2.92 -19.45 12.20
CA ARG A 137 4.18 -20.07 12.61
C ARG A 137 5.36 -19.12 12.56
N HIS A 138 5.41 -18.30 11.51
CA HIS A 138 6.47 -17.32 11.30
C HIS A 138 6.16 -15.93 11.87
N ARG A 139 5.03 -15.77 12.59
CA ARG A 139 4.56 -14.50 13.18
C ARG A 139 4.57 -13.36 12.16
N VAL A 140 4.16 -13.67 10.93
CA VAL A 140 4.11 -12.68 9.86
C VAL A 140 3.04 -11.65 10.18
N VAL A 141 3.40 -10.37 10.15
CA VAL A 141 2.45 -9.27 10.33
C VAL A 141 1.50 -9.21 9.14
N VAL A 142 0.21 -9.25 9.39
CA VAL A 142 -0.82 -9.20 8.34
C VAL A 142 -1.36 -7.77 8.24
N LEU A 143 -1.19 -7.15 7.06
CA LEU A 143 -1.68 -5.80 6.78
C LEU A 143 -2.67 -5.84 5.62
N VAL A 144 -3.94 -5.60 5.88
CA VAL A 144 -5.02 -5.82 4.90
C VAL A 144 -5.82 -4.57 4.58
N SER A 145 -6.21 -4.42 3.31
CA SER A 145 -7.10 -3.37 2.88
C SER A 145 -8.54 -3.70 3.27
N PHE A 146 -9.12 -2.85 4.11
CA PHE A 146 -10.55 -2.85 4.46
C PHE A 146 -11.06 -1.40 4.36
N PRO A 147 -11.35 -0.93 3.13
CA PRO A 147 -11.47 0.50 2.84
C PRO A 147 -12.65 1.18 3.55
N SER A 148 -13.74 0.49 3.79
CA SER A 148 -14.91 1.06 4.45
C SER A 148 -15.67 0.04 5.31
N LEU A 149 -16.33 0.54 6.36
CA LEU A 149 -17.31 -0.19 7.19
C LEU A 149 -18.69 -0.28 6.53
N ASP A 150 -18.95 0.52 5.49
CA ASP A 150 -20.14 0.41 4.68
C ASP A 150 -19.96 -0.61 3.56
N LYS A 151 -20.94 -1.54 3.45
CA LYS A 151 -20.88 -2.61 2.47
C LYS A 151 -20.88 -2.08 1.03
N LYS A 152 -21.70 -1.05 0.74
CA LYS A 152 -21.82 -0.51 -0.62
C LYS A 152 -20.52 0.18 -1.03
N GLU A 153 -19.95 0.98 -0.14
CA GLU A 153 -18.70 1.68 -0.39
C GLU A 153 -17.54 0.69 -0.63
N LEU A 154 -17.42 -0.34 0.22
CA LEU A 154 -16.38 -1.35 0.06
C LEU A 154 -16.56 -2.12 -1.26
N GLU A 155 -17.80 -2.52 -1.60
CA GLU A 155 -18.05 -3.28 -2.82
C GLU A 155 -17.93 -2.43 -4.09
N ILE A 156 -18.15 -1.11 -4.04
CA ILE A 156 -17.81 -0.18 -5.14
C ILE A 156 -16.30 -0.21 -5.40
N GLN A 157 -15.49 -0.20 -4.34
CA GLN A 157 -14.03 -0.20 -4.48
C GLN A 157 -13.44 -1.56 -4.86
N ARG A 158 -13.97 -2.65 -4.32
CA ARG A 158 -13.35 -3.98 -4.38
C ARG A 158 -14.12 -5.04 -5.16
N GLY A 159 -15.35 -4.72 -5.56
CA GLY A 159 -16.22 -5.65 -6.27
C GLY A 159 -17.30 -6.26 -5.37
N LYS A 160 -18.39 -6.71 -6.03
CA LYS A 160 -19.56 -7.33 -5.37
C LYS A 160 -19.14 -8.59 -4.59
N GLY A 161 -19.64 -8.73 -3.37
CA GLY A 161 -19.34 -9.85 -2.48
C GLY A 161 -18.07 -9.67 -1.65
N ALA A 162 -17.22 -8.68 -1.95
CA ALA A 162 -15.97 -8.49 -1.23
C ALA A 162 -16.16 -8.14 0.26
N PHE A 163 -17.28 -7.51 0.63
CA PHE A 163 -17.54 -7.16 2.03
C PHE A 163 -17.74 -8.39 2.94
N PRO A 164 -18.72 -9.27 2.69
CA PRO A 164 -18.91 -10.45 3.54
C PRO A 164 -17.69 -11.37 3.54
N GLU A 165 -17.01 -11.55 2.41
CA GLU A 165 -15.77 -12.33 2.33
C GLU A 165 -14.66 -11.73 3.18
N SER A 166 -14.48 -10.41 3.13
CA SER A 166 -13.47 -9.71 3.94
C SER A 166 -13.76 -9.84 5.44
N VAL A 167 -15.02 -9.70 5.86
CA VAL A 167 -15.43 -9.89 7.28
C VAL A 167 -15.19 -11.33 7.74
N ALA A 168 -15.51 -12.33 6.89
CA ALA A 168 -15.25 -13.73 7.20
C ALA A 168 -13.74 -13.99 7.36
N ALA A 169 -12.90 -13.46 6.49
CA ALA A 169 -11.45 -13.59 6.59
C ALA A 169 -10.88 -12.91 7.85
N LEU A 170 -11.37 -11.71 8.21
CA LEU A 170 -10.97 -11.04 9.46
C LEU A 170 -11.33 -11.86 10.70
N LYS A 171 -12.52 -12.45 10.75
CA LYS A 171 -12.91 -13.36 11.85
C LYS A 171 -11.97 -14.56 11.92
N ARG A 172 -11.68 -15.18 10.80
CA ARG A 172 -10.77 -16.32 10.72
C ARG A 172 -9.36 -15.98 11.20
N LEU A 173 -8.82 -14.83 10.81
CA LEU A 173 -7.54 -14.33 11.33
C LEU A 173 -7.59 -14.16 12.84
N ASN A 174 -8.68 -13.58 13.37
CA ASN A 174 -8.88 -13.45 14.81
C ASN A 174 -9.00 -14.80 15.55
N ASP A 175 -9.61 -15.80 14.95
CA ASP A 175 -9.72 -17.16 15.54
C ASP A 175 -8.35 -17.83 15.64
N LEU A 176 -7.42 -17.48 14.72
CA LEU A 176 -6.02 -17.92 14.77
C LEU A 176 -5.16 -17.12 15.75
N GLY A 177 -5.69 -16.02 16.30
CA GLY A 177 -5.02 -15.14 17.26
C GLY A 177 -4.54 -13.81 16.70
N PHE A 178 -4.58 -13.58 15.38
CA PHE A 178 -4.14 -12.30 14.79
C PHE A 178 -5.03 -11.14 15.27
N GLY A 179 -4.42 -10.03 15.67
CA GLY A 179 -5.12 -8.83 16.12
C GLY A 179 -5.76 -8.91 17.50
N ARG A 180 -5.73 -10.06 18.17
CA ARG A 180 -6.34 -10.26 19.49
C ARG A 180 -5.48 -9.67 20.60
N LYS A 181 -6.11 -9.06 21.58
CA LYS A 181 -5.43 -8.56 22.79
C LYS A 181 -4.69 -9.71 23.50
N GLY A 182 -3.42 -9.49 23.79
CA GLY A 182 -2.57 -10.50 24.46
C GLY A 182 -1.92 -11.52 23.52
N SER A 183 -2.20 -11.43 22.21
CA SER A 183 -1.48 -12.19 21.17
C SER A 183 -0.32 -11.38 20.61
N ASP A 184 0.74 -12.06 20.19
CA ASP A 184 1.88 -11.50 19.46
C ASP A 184 1.70 -11.57 17.93
N LEU A 185 0.51 -11.98 17.46
CA LEU A 185 0.13 -12.05 16.05
C LEU A 185 -0.55 -10.75 15.62
N GLU A 186 0.15 -9.95 14.83
CA GLU A 186 -0.28 -8.61 14.47
C GLU A 186 -1.17 -8.61 13.22
N LEU A 187 -2.35 -7.95 13.33
CA LEU A 187 -3.28 -7.67 12.24
C LEU A 187 -3.51 -6.17 12.15
N ASN A 188 -3.18 -5.57 11.03
CA ASN A 188 -3.40 -4.16 10.77
C ASN A 188 -4.35 -3.96 9.58
N LEU A 189 -5.09 -2.87 9.61
CA LEU A 189 -6.05 -2.51 8.56
C LEU A 189 -5.59 -1.25 7.84
N ILE A 190 -5.91 -1.17 6.54
CA ILE A 190 -5.80 0.04 5.73
C ILE A 190 -7.20 0.43 5.29
N SER A 191 -7.59 1.67 5.55
CA SER A 191 -8.79 2.28 5.00
C SER A 191 -8.44 3.35 3.97
N ASN A 192 -9.29 3.49 2.95
CA ASN A 192 -9.16 4.50 1.91
C ASN A 192 -10.53 5.14 1.65
N PRO A 193 -10.62 6.44 1.37
CA PRO A 193 -11.84 7.07 0.92
C PRO A 193 -12.39 6.41 -0.35
N THR A 194 -13.71 6.38 -0.50
CA THR A 194 -14.36 5.83 -1.70
C THR A 194 -14.35 6.84 -2.86
N GLU A 195 -14.22 8.11 -2.53
CA GLU A 195 -14.31 9.24 -3.46
C GLU A 195 -12.97 9.98 -3.59
N ALA A 196 -12.93 10.98 -4.46
CA ALA A 196 -11.80 11.90 -4.63
C ALA A 196 -11.73 12.91 -3.48
N CYS A 197 -11.49 12.43 -2.26
CA CYS A 197 -11.39 13.25 -1.06
C CYS A 197 -10.23 12.77 -0.15
N LEU A 198 -9.88 13.63 0.80
CA LEU A 198 -8.92 13.26 1.84
C LEU A 198 -9.58 12.40 2.92
N PRO A 199 -8.86 11.46 3.53
CA PRO A 199 -9.37 10.68 4.65
C PRO A 199 -9.70 11.58 5.84
N LYS A 200 -10.57 11.11 6.72
CA LYS A 200 -10.79 11.71 8.03
C LYS A 200 -9.53 11.60 8.88
N SER A 201 -9.53 12.19 10.09
CA SER A 201 -8.37 12.06 10.96
C SER A 201 -8.10 10.58 11.29
N GLN A 202 -6.82 10.21 11.32
CA GLN A 202 -6.33 8.87 11.63
C GLN A 202 -6.96 8.32 12.92
N GLU A 203 -6.94 9.13 13.99
CA GLU A 203 -7.46 8.75 15.31
C GLU A 203 -8.98 8.50 15.30
N GLN A 204 -9.73 9.38 14.63
CA GLN A 204 -11.19 9.25 14.53
C GLN A 204 -11.60 8.02 13.74
N GLU A 205 -10.91 7.75 12.61
CA GLU A 205 -11.18 6.55 11.80
C GLU A 205 -10.80 5.28 12.57
N GLU A 206 -9.66 5.22 13.22
CA GLU A 206 -9.26 4.04 13.98
C GLU A 206 -10.25 3.76 15.13
N LYS A 207 -10.68 4.78 15.86
CA LYS A 207 -11.67 4.65 16.93
C LYS A 207 -13.00 4.11 16.39
N ARG A 208 -13.48 4.66 15.26
CA ARG A 208 -14.71 4.23 14.60
C ARG A 208 -14.63 2.78 14.16
N PHE A 209 -13.54 2.40 13.47
CA PHE A 209 -13.33 1.03 13.00
C PHE A 209 -13.24 0.03 14.16
N ARG A 210 -12.51 0.35 15.24
CA ARG A 210 -12.46 -0.51 16.44
C ARG A 210 -13.84 -0.78 17.00
N GLN A 211 -14.61 0.26 17.19
CA GLN A 211 -15.93 0.19 17.80
C GLN A 211 -16.90 -0.61 16.92
N GLU A 212 -17.00 -0.28 15.65
CA GLU A 212 -17.92 -0.93 14.72
C GLU A 212 -17.55 -2.39 14.44
N LEU A 213 -16.28 -2.69 14.16
CA LEU A 213 -15.83 -4.07 13.90
C LEU A 213 -16.02 -4.97 15.13
N LYS A 214 -15.72 -4.45 16.33
CA LYS A 214 -15.94 -5.20 17.58
C LYS A 214 -17.42 -5.44 17.83
N ASN A 215 -18.27 -4.42 17.74
CA ASN A 215 -19.69 -4.51 18.08
C ASN A 215 -20.48 -5.37 17.10
N ARG A 216 -20.22 -5.21 15.78
CA ARG A 216 -21.02 -5.88 14.74
C ARG A 216 -20.53 -7.27 14.41
N TRP A 217 -19.22 -7.53 14.49
CA TRP A 217 -18.64 -8.79 14.01
C TRP A 217 -17.68 -9.47 14.99
N ASN A 218 -17.43 -8.89 16.18
CA ASN A 218 -16.47 -9.34 17.17
C ASN A 218 -15.04 -9.45 16.61
N VAL A 219 -14.70 -8.54 15.68
CA VAL A 219 -13.37 -8.46 15.05
C VAL A 219 -12.51 -7.43 15.78
N GLU A 220 -11.27 -7.81 16.05
CA GLU A 220 -10.22 -6.97 16.65
C GLU A 220 -9.03 -6.82 15.70
N PHE A 221 -8.30 -5.73 15.83
CA PHE A 221 -7.08 -5.46 15.08
C PHE A 221 -6.12 -4.59 15.91
N ASN A 222 -4.83 -4.53 15.52
CA ASN A 222 -3.83 -3.77 16.26
C ASN A 222 -3.84 -2.30 15.88
N ARG A 223 -3.74 -1.95 14.58
CA ARG A 223 -3.73 -0.57 14.08
C ARG A 223 -4.58 -0.43 12.81
N LEU A 224 -5.09 0.76 12.59
CA LEU A 224 -5.66 1.20 11.33
C LEU A 224 -4.75 2.26 10.72
N PHE A 225 -4.58 2.23 9.39
CA PHE A 225 -3.94 3.30 8.63
C PHE A 225 -4.97 3.87 7.65
N ALA A 226 -5.27 5.17 7.78
CA ALA A 226 -6.19 5.88 6.89
C ALA A 226 -5.39 6.55 5.77
N PHE A 227 -5.33 5.93 4.61
CA PHE A 227 -4.54 6.39 3.47
C PHE A 227 -5.38 7.20 2.48
N THR A 228 -4.79 8.27 1.97
CA THR A 228 -5.29 8.99 0.80
C THR A 228 -5.17 8.10 -0.44
N ASN A 229 -6.12 8.15 -1.37
CA ASN A 229 -5.97 7.48 -2.64
C ASN A 229 -4.88 8.18 -3.47
N VAL A 230 -3.96 7.41 -4.01
CA VAL A 230 -2.88 7.95 -4.84
C VAL A 230 -3.38 8.05 -6.29
N PRO A 231 -3.21 9.21 -6.98
CA PRO A 231 -3.67 9.40 -8.35
C PRO A 231 -2.78 8.66 -9.35
N LEU A 232 -2.85 7.33 -9.30
CA LEU A 232 -2.13 6.39 -10.17
C LEU A 232 -3.06 5.22 -10.55
N GLY A 233 -2.74 4.55 -11.64
CA GLY A 233 -3.42 3.36 -12.11
C GLY A 233 -4.92 3.54 -12.28
N ARG A 234 -5.74 2.58 -11.85
CA ARG A 234 -7.20 2.64 -12.04
C ARG A 234 -7.87 3.83 -11.37
N PHE A 235 -7.34 4.30 -10.24
CA PHE A 235 -7.89 5.47 -9.60
C PHE A 235 -7.64 6.74 -10.42
N GLN A 236 -6.47 6.88 -11.02
CA GLN A 236 -6.17 7.98 -11.94
C GLN A 236 -7.08 7.92 -13.18
N HIS A 237 -7.26 6.74 -13.78
CA HIS A 237 -8.17 6.57 -14.92
C HIS A 237 -9.60 6.98 -14.57
N TRP A 238 -10.07 6.61 -13.36
CA TRP A 238 -11.40 7.02 -12.89
C TRP A 238 -11.49 8.53 -12.68
N LEU A 239 -10.48 9.16 -12.08
CA LEU A 239 -10.42 10.63 -11.91
C LEU A 239 -10.49 11.35 -13.24
N SER A 240 -9.71 10.88 -14.24
CA SER A 240 -9.66 11.46 -15.57
C SER A 240 -11.01 11.31 -16.29
N GLN A 241 -11.61 10.10 -16.29
CA GLN A 241 -12.92 9.84 -16.90
C GLN A 241 -14.06 10.63 -16.25
N SER A 242 -13.98 10.90 -14.95
CA SER A 242 -14.97 11.68 -14.21
C SER A 242 -14.70 13.19 -14.23
N GLY A 243 -13.63 13.65 -14.89
CA GLY A 243 -13.24 15.07 -14.93
C GLY A 243 -12.79 15.63 -13.57
N GLN A 244 -12.37 14.77 -12.64
CA GLN A 244 -11.99 15.17 -11.28
C GLN A 244 -10.47 15.23 -11.06
N GLU A 245 -9.64 14.83 -12.02
CA GLU A 245 -8.20 14.66 -11.84
C GLU A 245 -7.52 15.96 -11.42
N GLU A 246 -7.78 17.05 -12.11
CA GLU A 246 -7.21 18.36 -11.79
C GLU A 246 -7.65 18.86 -10.41
N ASN A 247 -8.94 18.76 -10.09
CA ASN A 247 -9.48 19.17 -8.81
C ASN A 247 -8.91 18.35 -7.65
N TYR A 248 -8.71 17.05 -7.87
CA TYR A 248 -8.12 16.16 -6.88
C TYR A 248 -6.65 16.49 -6.62
N LEU A 249 -5.85 16.65 -7.67
CA LEU A 249 -4.44 17.05 -7.55
C LEU A 249 -4.30 18.43 -6.89
N ARG A 250 -5.16 19.38 -7.25
CA ARG A 250 -5.20 20.72 -6.62
C ARG A 250 -5.51 20.61 -5.12
N MET A 251 -6.49 19.79 -4.75
CA MET A 251 -6.84 19.54 -3.35
C MET A 251 -5.65 18.94 -2.59
N LEU A 252 -4.95 17.96 -3.15
CA LEU A 252 -3.76 17.36 -2.53
C LEU A 252 -2.66 18.41 -2.34
N ALA A 253 -2.36 19.21 -3.38
CA ALA A 253 -1.33 20.25 -3.33
C ALA A 253 -1.66 21.36 -2.33
N GLN A 254 -2.93 21.79 -2.21
CA GLN A 254 -3.38 22.78 -1.22
C GLN A 254 -3.29 22.26 0.22
N ASN A 255 -3.33 20.95 0.42
CA ASN A 255 -3.20 20.32 1.72
C ASN A 255 -1.77 19.78 1.98
N PHE A 256 -0.79 20.17 1.15
CA PHE A 256 0.60 19.79 1.36
C PHE A 256 1.07 20.23 2.75
N ASN A 257 1.68 19.29 3.48
CA ASN A 257 2.20 19.52 4.81
C ASN A 257 3.70 19.15 4.85
N PRO A 258 4.61 20.13 4.89
CA PRO A 258 6.04 19.85 4.89
C PRO A 258 6.52 19.06 6.11
N SER A 259 5.79 19.09 7.25
CA SER A 259 6.17 18.32 8.44
C SER A 259 6.09 16.80 8.24
N THR A 260 5.33 16.33 7.23
CA THR A 260 5.23 14.91 6.89
C THR A 260 6.46 14.37 6.17
N LEU A 261 7.29 15.24 5.60
CA LEU A 261 8.44 14.83 4.78
C LEU A 261 9.44 13.96 5.56
N GLU A 262 9.60 14.20 6.87
CA GLU A 262 10.52 13.42 7.69
C GLU A 262 10.07 11.97 7.89
N GLY A 263 8.77 11.73 7.95
CA GLY A 263 8.15 10.41 8.18
C GLY A 263 7.83 9.62 6.91
N LEU A 264 8.10 10.14 5.72
CA LEU A 264 7.76 9.45 4.48
C LEU A 264 8.46 8.11 4.34
N MET A 265 7.70 7.06 4.06
CA MET A 265 8.20 5.69 3.91
C MET A 265 9.33 5.57 2.88
N CYS A 266 9.26 6.28 1.76
CA CYS A 266 10.28 6.24 0.71
C CYS A 266 11.68 6.67 1.18
N ARG A 267 11.79 7.36 2.31
CA ARG A 267 13.09 7.74 2.89
C ARG A 267 13.84 6.59 3.55
N SER A 268 13.13 5.57 4.01
CA SER A 268 13.70 4.41 4.70
C SER A 268 13.35 3.07 4.04
N LEU A 269 12.64 3.10 2.92
CA LEU A 269 12.18 1.91 2.20
C LEU A 269 12.82 1.86 0.81
N VAL A 270 13.11 0.66 0.33
CA VAL A 270 13.38 0.36 -1.07
C VAL A 270 12.36 -0.67 -1.54
N SER A 271 11.76 -0.46 -2.71
CA SER A 271 10.79 -1.38 -3.32
C SER A 271 11.42 -2.12 -4.49
N VAL A 272 11.19 -3.44 -4.54
CA VAL A 272 11.62 -4.32 -5.65
C VAL A 272 10.39 -4.78 -6.42
N SER A 273 10.39 -4.58 -7.72
CA SER A 273 9.32 -5.08 -8.60
C SER A 273 9.36 -6.59 -8.78
N TRP A 274 8.28 -7.16 -9.30
CA TRP A 274 8.16 -8.58 -9.63
C TRP A 274 9.22 -9.08 -10.61
N ASP A 275 9.80 -8.20 -11.42
CA ASP A 275 10.90 -8.45 -12.37
C ASP A 275 12.27 -7.99 -11.84
N GLY A 276 12.39 -7.71 -10.53
CA GLY A 276 13.64 -7.48 -9.83
C GLY A 276 14.20 -6.06 -9.86
N TYR A 277 13.50 -5.07 -10.43
CA TYR A 277 14.01 -3.71 -10.51
C TYR A 277 13.68 -2.86 -9.27
N LEU A 278 14.53 -1.90 -8.98
CA LEU A 278 14.49 -1.09 -7.77
C LEU A 278 13.76 0.24 -7.96
N TYR A 279 12.95 0.59 -6.97
CA TYR A 279 12.19 1.84 -6.88
C TYR A 279 12.29 2.41 -5.46
N ASP A 280 12.11 3.72 -5.31
CA ASP A 280 12.12 4.36 -3.99
C ASP A 280 10.90 4.00 -3.14
N CYS A 281 9.77 3.65 -3.76
CA CYS A 281 8.56 3.17 -3.12
C CYS A 281 7.63 2.46 -4.11
N ASP A 282 6.57 1.86 -3.60
CA ASP A 282 5.54 1.16 -4.35
C ASP A 282 4.77 2.06 -5.34
N PHE A 283 4.58 3.34 -4.99
CA PHE A 283 3.94 4.31 -5.88
C PHE A 283 4.86 4.71 -7.04
N ASN A 284 6.15 4.86 -6.80
CA ASN A 284 7.12 5.08 -7.87
C ASN A 284 7.21 3.85 -8.80
N LEU A 285 7.09 2.64 -8.25
CA LEU A 285 6.95 1.42 -9.05
C LEU A 285 5.70 1.49 -9.96
N ALA A 286 4.55 1.83 -9.39
CA ALA A 286 3.30 1.96 -10.14
C ALA A 286 3.35 3.07 -11.21
N GLY A 287 4.03 4.17 -10.92
CA GLY A 287 4.26 5.30 -11.84
C GLY A 287 5.42 5.09 -12.81
N ASN A 288 6.04 3.89 -12.81
CA ASN A 288 7.24 3.59 -13.61
C ASN A 288 8.37 4.64 -13.46
N LEU A 289 8.60 5.07 -12.22
CA LEU A 289 9.63 6.04 -11.84
C LEU A 289 10.77 5.32 -11.10
N PRO A 290 11.77 4.76 -11.82
CA PRO A 290 12.81 3.95 -11.21
C PRO A 290 13.76 4.77 -10.35
N MET A 291 14.35 4.12 -9.34
CA MET A 291 15.30 4.71 -8.42
C MET A 291 16.50 5.32 -9.16
N GLY A 292 16.80 6.59 -8.88
CA GLY A 292 17.89 7.31 -9.56
C GLY A 292 17.68 7.51 -11.07
N HIS A 293 16.42 7.46 -11.51
CA HIS A 293 16.01 7.61 -12.93
C HIS A 293 16.64 6.58 -13.88
N ARG A 294 17.06 5.43 -13.38
CA ARG A 294 17.62 4.32 -14.17
C ARG A 294 17.15 2.97 -13.65
N ARG A 295 17.01 2.02 -14.54
CA ARG A 295 16.67 0.65 -14.15
C ARG A 295 17.88 -0.03 -13.54
N ILE A 296 17.80 -0.38 -12.26
CA ILE A 296 18.82 -1.12 -11.51
C ILE A 296 18.16 -2.41 -11.05
N HIS A 297 18.72 -3.55 -11.42
CA HIS A 297 18.22 -4.84 -10.98
C HIS A 297 18.81 -5.20 -9.61
N VAL A 298 18.04 -5.91 -8.78
CA VAL A 298 18.44 -6.29 -7.42
C VAL A 298 19.71 -7.14 -7.37
N SER A 299 19.98 -7.90 -8.44
CA SER A 299 21.24 -8.68 -8.56
C SER A 299 22.50 -7.85 -8.80
N GLU A 300 22.35 -6.57 -9.17
CA GLU A 300 23.46 -5.67 -9.46
C GLU A 300 23.97 -4.90 -8.22
N ILE A 301 23.29 -5.06 -7.07
CA ILE A 301 23.61 -4.33 -5.83
C ILE A 301 23.88 -5.27 -4.66
N ASP A 302 24.84 -4.89 -3.82
CA ASP A 302 25.22 -5.65 -2.63
C ASP A 302 24.75 -5.02 -1.32
N ALA A 303 24.36 -3.75 -1.34
CA ALA A 303 23.97 -2.99 -0.16
C ALA A 303 22.70 -2.18 -0.40
N PRO A 304 21.97 -1.79 0.66
CA PRO A 304 20.85 -0.88 0.54
C PRO A 304 21.27 0.47 -0.07
N PRO A 305 20.34 1.19 -0.71
CA PRO A 305 20.60 2.54 -1.22
C PRO A 305 21.13 3.44 -0.09
N ALA A 306 22.19 4.21 -0.38
CA ALA A 306 22.89 5.02 0.61
C ALA A 306 22.06 6.18 1.17
N PRO A 307 22.18 6.50 2.47
CA PRO A 307 21.63 7.73 3.04
C PRO A 307 22.12 8.96 2.29
N GLY A 308 21.26 9.98 2.17
CA GLY A 308 21.54 11.22 1.44
C GLY A 308 21.30 11.14 -0.07
N SER A 309 21.12 9.95 -0.66
CA SER A 309 20.75 9.83 -2.07
C SER A 309 19.38 10.47 -2.34
N SER A 310 19.22 11.06 -3.52
CA SER A 310 17.95 11.68 -3.94
C SER A 310 16.89 10.62 -4.16
N ILE A 311 15.67 10.94 -3.77
CA ILE A 311 14.47 10.14 -4.04
C ILE A 311 13.77 10.73 -5.26
N ALA A 312 13.38 9.89 -6.20
CA ALA A 312 12.62 10.29 -7.36
C ALA A 312 11.21 10.72 -6.94
N VAL A 313 10.76 11.89 -7.39
CA VAL A 313 9.46 12.46 -7.02
C VAL A 313 8.63 12.81 -8.24
N SER A 314 7.31 12.76 -8.09
CA SER A 314 6.31 13.18 -9.07
C SER A 314 5.07 13.69 -8.34
N ASP A 315 4.07 14.18 -9.06
CA ASP A 315 2.89 14.82 -8.46
C ASP A 315 2.03 13.86 -7.60
N HIS A 316 2.14 12.55 -7.81
CA HIS A 316 1.51 11.58 -6.91
C HIS A 316 2.05 11.65 -5.47
N CYS A 317 3.24 12.21 -5.24
CA CYS A 317 3.82 12.40 -3.91
C CYS A 317 2.99 13.35 -3.03
N TYR A 318 2.17 14.21 -3.63
CA TYR A 318 1.21 15.02 -2.88
C TYR A 318 0.25 14.17 -2.03
N ALA A 319 -0.13 12.97 -2.49
CA ALA A 319 -0.98 12.08 -1.71
C ALA A 319 -0.32 11.61 -0.41
N CYS A 320 1.01 11.41 -0.42
CA CYS A 320 1.77 11.02 0.77
C CYS A 320 2.02 12.17 1.75
N THR A 321 1.83 13.43 1.31
CA THR A 321 2.17 14.63 2.09
C THR A 321 0.96 15.49 2.43
N ALA A 322 -0.24 15.12 1.97
CA ALA A 322 -1.45 15.85 2.29
C ALA A 322 -1.87 15.64 3.76
N ARG A 323 -2.14 16.72 4.50
CA ARG A 323 -2.53 16.73 5.92
C ARG A 323 -1.52 15.99 6.82
N SER A 324 -1.92 14.82 7.39
CA SER A 324 -1.07 13.97 8.23
C SER A 324 -0.15 13.04 7.43
N GLY A 325 -0.32 12.96 6.12
CA GLY A 325 0.46 12.07 5.26
C GLY A 325 0.18 10.58 5.51
N PHE A 326 1.15 9.75 5.07
CA PHE A 326 1.18 8.30 5.31
C PHE A 326 2.22 7.99 6.41
N THR A 327 2.15 8.66 7.53
CA THR A 327 3.11 8.52 8.63
C THR A 327 2.52 7.78 9.81
#